data_d6b8b14ffd286c0572dea4384fb554ae
#
_entry.id   d6b8b14ffd286c0572dea4384fb554ae
#
_cell.length_a   1.000
_cell.length_b   1.000
_cell.length_c   1.000
_cell.angle_alpha   90.00
_cell.angle_beta   90.00
_cell.angle_gamma   90.00
#
_symmetry.space_group_name_H-M   'P 1'
#
loop_
_entity.id
_entity.type
_entity.pdbx_description
1 polymer ?
#
loop_
_entity_poly.entity_id
_entity_poly.type
_entity_poly.pdbx_seq_one_letter_code
_entity_poly.pdbx_strand_id
1 'polypeptide(L)'
;MKVSVSFLSCKDVVNDLKKLDETDVDYIHVEIMDGKFVKNKTMPFSEMKNIYKYTSKRLDVHLMVDDPEKFIPLYASLNTEYITFHVEIDKDIEKCLKLIKDYSIKAGLAIKPNTPISDLIPYLPFIDMILVMSVEPGEGGQEFIPNSEKRITEIRKLLNEYNSKAVINVDGGVNNSTKDLCYDADILTSGSYIVKGEDFQEKITSLR
;
A
#
# COMPACT_ATOMS: atom_id res chain seq x y z
N MET A 1 -6.97 7.78 12.20
CA MET A 1 -6.48 6.69 11.33
C MET A 1 -6.98 6.95 9.92
N LYS A 2 -6.12 6.92 8.89
CA LYS A 2 -6.55 6.98 7.48
C LYS A 2 -6.85 5.59 6.95
N VAL A 3 -7.66 5.50 5.90
CA VAL A 3 -8.03 4.23 5.27
C VAL A 3 -7.70 4.27 3.79
N SER A 4 -6.97 3.25 3.32
CA SER A 4 -6.66 2.97 1.93
C SER A 4 -7.39 1.69 1.49
N VAL A 5 -8.17 1.74 0.41
CA VAL A 5 -8.99 0.60 0.00
C VAL A 5 -8.39 -0.09 -1.21
N SER A 6 -7.94 -1.36 -1.03
CA SER A 6 -7.52 -2.20 -2.14
C SER A 6 -8.73 -2.68 -2.95
N PHE A 7 -8.74 -2.35 -4.22
CA PHE A 7 -9.79 -2.78 -5.14
C PHE A 7 -9.52 -4.12 -5.82
N LEU A 8 -8.40 -4.77 -5.52
CA LEU A 8 -8.04 -6.07 -6.11
C LEU A 8 -9.12 -7.15 -5.86
N SER A 9 -9.85 -7.03 -4.75
CA SER A 9 -10.95 -7.94 -4.38
C SER A 9 -12.32 -7.52 -4.93
N CYS A 10 -12.43 -6.41 -5.69
CA CYS A 10 -13.68 -5.97 -6.29
C CYS A 10 -14.18 -6.98 -7.34
N LYS A 11 -15.49 -7.19 -7.38
CA LYS A 11 -16.13 -8.03 -8.40
C LYS A 11 -16.45 -7.24 -9.66
N ASP A 12 -16.93 -6.03 -9.49
CA ASP A 12 -17.21 -5.06 -10.56
C ASP A 12 -16.38 -3.81 -10.28
N VAL A 13 -15.14 -3.81 -10.78
CA VAL A 13 -14.13 -2.79 -10.48
C VAL A 13 -14.64 -1.37 -10.76
N VAL A 14 -15.36 -1.16 -11.87
CA VAL A 14 -15.84 0.16 -12.26
C VAL A 14 -16.93 0.67 -11.32
N ASN A 15 -17.92 -0.17 -11.01
CA ASN A 15 -19.00 0.21 -10.11
C ASN A 15 -18.52 0.34 -8.67
N ASP A 16 -17.64 -0.54 -8.22
CA ASP A 16 -17.10 -0.49 -6.87
C ASP A 16 -16.20 0.74 -6.66
N LEU A 17 -15.37 1.13 -7.66
CA LEU A 17 -14.61 2.37 -7.59
C LEU A 17 -15.52 3.62 -7.53
N LYS A 18 -16.63 3.64 -8.27
CA LYS A 18 -17.62 4.74 -8.18
C LYS A 18 -18.24 4.81 -6.78
N LYS A 19 -18.61 3.68 -6.20
CA LYS A 19 -19.11 3.63 -4.82
C LYS A 19 -18.07 4.12 -3.82
N LEU A 20 -16.79 3.70 -3.98
CA LEU A 20 -15.69 4.17 -3.14
C LEU A 20 -15.48 5.69 -3.28
N ASP A 21 -15.66 6.24 -4.49
CA ASP A 21 -15.52 7.68 -4.72
C ASP A 21 -16.57 8.53 -3.94
N GLU A 22 -17.75 7.95 -3.68
CA GLU A 22 -18.82 8.56 -2.89
C GLU A 22 -18.57 8.48 -1.37
N THR A 23 -17.59 7.69 -0.90
CA THR A 23 -17.25 7.55 0.52
C THR A 23 -16.20 8.56 0.97
N ASP A 24 -15.91 8.60 2.26
CA ASP A 24 -14.84 9.40 2.85
C ASP A 24 -13.48 8.68 2.90
N VAL A 25 -13.30 7.62 2.08
CA VAL A 25 -12.02 6.92 1.94
C VAL A 25 -10.88 7.89 1.60
N ASP A 26 -9.72 7.71 2.21
CA ASP A 26 -8.58 8.61 2.00
C ASP A 26 -7.82 8.29 0.70
N TYR A 27 -7.64 7.00 0.39
CA TYR A 27 -6.88 6.54 -0.78
C TYR A 27 -7.50 5.30 -1.41
N ILE A 28 -7.25 5.13 -2.71
CA ILE A 28 -7.44 3.86 -3.40
C ILE A 28 -6.09 3.16 -3.49
N HIS A 29 -5.98 1.99 -2.88
CA HIS A 29 -4.78 1.17 -2.91
C HIS A 29 -4.72 0.33 -4.19
N VAL A 30 -3.60 0.46 -4.90
CA VAL A 30 -3.40 -0.12 -6.23
C VAL A 30 -2.24 -1.09 -6.18
N GLU A 31 -2.52 -2.37 -6.32
CA GLU A 31 -1.52 -3.43 -6.31
C GLU A 31 -1.05 -3.76 -7.73
N ILE A 32 0.25 -3.66 -7.98
CA ILE A 32 0.88 -3.92 -9.27
C ILE A 32 1.85 -5.08 -9.14
N MET A 33 1.62 -6.13 -9.92
CA MET A 33 2.37 -7.38 -9.91
C MET A 33 2.89 -7.70 -11.31
N ASP A 34 4.16 -8.08 -11.42
CA ASP A 34 4.81 -8.36 -12.71
C ASP A 34 4.97 -9.85 -13.03
N GLY A 35 4.60 -10.73 -12.09
CA GLY A 35 4.77 -12.17 -12.21
C GLY A 35 6.21 -12.65 -12.00
N LYS A 36 7.10 -11.78 -11.47
CA LYS A 36 8.50 -12.10 -11.15
C LYS A 36 8.78 -11.93 -9.66
N PHE A 37 8.51 -10.75 -9.11
CA PHE A 37 8.64 -10.49 -7.68
C PHE A 37 7.63 -11.31 -6.87
N VAL A 38 6.41 -11.44 -7.39
CA VAL A 38 5.35 -12.36 -6.90
C VAL A 38 4.85 -13.20 -8.08
N LYS A 39 4.19 -14.33 -7.80
CA LYS A 39 3.71 -15.26 -8.85
C LYS A 39 2.59 -14.67 -9.69
N ASN A 40 1.73 -13.87 -9.07
CA ASN A 40 0.59 -13.25 -9.74
C ASN A 40 1.03 -12.08 -10.62
N LYS A 41 0.19 -11.75 -11.58
CA LYS A 41 0.40 -10.64 -12.50
C LYS A 41 -0.89 -9.85 -12.65
N THR A 42 -0.80 -8.53 -12.51
CA THR A 42 -1.92 -7.62 -12.75
C THR A 42 -2.07 -7.32 -14.25
N MET A 43 -3.25 -6.81 -14.62
CA MET A 43 -3.50 -6.39 -16.00
C MET A 43 -2.52 -5.27 -16.43
N PRO A 44 -2.26 -5.11 -17.74
CA PRO A 44 -1.35 -4.10 -18.25
C PRO A 44 -1.79 -2.67 -17.89
N PHE A 45 -0.82 -1.75 -17.74
CA PHE A 45 -1.10 -0.34 -17.46
C PHE A 45 -2.05 0.32 -18.47
N SER A 46 -1.99 -0.07 -19.74
CA SER A 46 -2.90 0.43 -20.79
C SER A 46 -4.38 0.18 -20.49
N GLU A 47 -4.69 -0.88 -19.75
CA GLU A 47 -6.04 -1.20 -19.28
C GLU A 47 -6.30 -0.51 -17.94
N MET A 48 -5.38 -0.63 -16.98
CA MET A 48 -5.47 -0.06 -15.64
C MET A 48 -5.73 1.45 -15.66
N LYS A 49 -5.02 2.21 -16.50
CA LYS A 49 -5.22 3.68 -16.60
C LYS A 49 -6.66 4.12 -16.94
N ASN A 50 -7.43 3.23 -17.58
CA ASN A 50 -8.81 3.53 -17.90
C ASN A 50 -9.75 3.30 -16.70
N ILE A 51 -9.38 2.38 -15.81
CA ILE A 51 -10.14 2.07 -14.60
C ILE A 51 -10.08 3.26 -13.64
N TYR A 52 -8.92 3.89 -13.49
CA TYR A 52 -8.74 5.02 -12.56
C TYR A 52 -9.46 6.31 -12.95
N LYS A 53 -10.06 6.38 -14.13
CA LYS A 53 -10.95 7.49 -14.52
C LYS A 53 -12.27 7.51 -13.74
N TYR A 54 -12.61 6.42 -13.05
CA TYR A 54 -13.86 6.28 -12.30
C TYR A 54 -13.74 6.67 -10.84
N THR A 55 -12.61 7.23 -10.43
CA THR A 55 -12.42 7.79 -9.08
C THR A 55 -11.64 9.11 -9.14
N SER A 56 -12.01 10.05 -8.28
CA SER A 56 -11.28 11.29 -8.02
C SER A 56 -10.28 11.12 -6.84
N LYS A 57 -10.36 10.02 -6.10
CA LYS A 57 -9.50 9.75 -4.96
C LYS A 57 -8.05 9.58 -5.38
N ARG A 58 -7.13 9.97 -4.50
CA ARG A 58 -5.71 9.77 -4.73
C ARG A 58 -5.33 8.30 -4.63
N LEU A 59 -4.36 7.90 -5.44
CA LEU A 59 -3.88 6.53 -5.46
C LEU A 59 -2.72 6.34 -4.48
N ASP A 60 -2.74 5.23 -3.79
CA ASP A 60 -1.66 4.65 -2.99
C ASP A 60 -1.17 3.40 -3.73
N VAL A 61 -0.08 3.57 -4.50
CA VAL A 61 0.40 2.55 -5.45
C VAL A 61 1.44 1.65 -4.78
N HIS A 62 1.16 0.36 -4.72
CA HIS A 62 2.03 -0.68 -4.19
C HIS A 62 2.61 -1.52 -5.34
N LEU A 63 3.90 -1.36 -5.60
CA LEU A 63 4.62 -2.07 -6.65
C LEU A 63 5.26 -3.35 -6.11
N MET A 64 4.67 -4.49 -6.40
CA MET A 64 5.21 -5.84 -6.19
C MET A 64 5.90 -6.31 -7.47
N VAL A 65 6.97 -5.63 -7.85
CA VAL A 65 7.67 -5.81 -9.14
C VAL A 65 9.18 -5.91 -8.95
N ASP A 66 9.84 -6.64 -9.84
CA ASP A 66 11.29 -6.83 -9.83
C ASP A 66 12.06 -5.57 -10.29
N ASP A 67 11.44 -4.73 -11.12
CA ASP A 67 12.07 -3.54 -11.71
C ASP A 67 11.15 -2.31 -11.58
N PRO A 68 11.15 -1.62 -10.41
CA PRO A 68 10.27 -0.47 -10.15
C PRO A 68 10.49 0.69 -11.12
N GLU A 69 11.70 0.90 -11.63
CA GLU A 69 12.03 2.01 -12.55
C GLU A 69 11.14 2.02 -13.80
N LYS A 70 10.68 0.84 -14.24
CA LYS A 70 9.76 0.72 -15.39
C LYS A 70 8.33 1.12 -15.09
N PHE A 71 7.90 0.96 -13.83
CA PHE A 71 6.50 1.18 -13.42
C PHE A 71 6.28 2.58 -12.83
N ILE A 72 7.28 3.14 -12.12
CA ILE A 72 7.20 4.47 -11.49
C ILE A 72 6.67 5.54 -12.46
N PRO A 73 7.23 5.75 -13.67
CA PRO A 73 6.75 6.80 -14.57
C PRO A 73 5.29 6.60 -15.01
N LEU A 74 4.87 5.34 -15.14
CA LEU A 74 3.51 4.99 -15.57
C LEU A 74 2.48 5.44 -14.53
N TYR A 75 2.69 5.04 -13.26
CA TYR A 75 1.76 5.35 -12.17
C TYR A 75 1.92 6.77 -11.64
N ALA A 76 3.09 7.39 -11.82
CA ALA A 76 3.30 8.80 -11.56
C ALA A 76 2.48 9.71 -12.50
N SER A 77 2.07 9.23 -13.67
CA SER A 77 1.20 9.96 -14.60
C SER A 77 -0.27 10.02 -14.17
N LEU A 78 -0.64 9.32 -13.10
CA LEU A 78 -2.00 9.28 -12.56
C LEU A 78 -2.13 10.20 -11.34
N ASN A 79 -3.33 10.28 -10.74
CA ASN A 79 -3.59 11.04 -9.51
C ASN A 79 -3.01 10.32 -8.28
N THR A 80 -1.68 10.16 -8.22
CA THR A 80 -0.99 9.34 -7.24
C THR A 80 -0.46 10.19 -6.07
N GLU A 81 -0.68 9.74 -4.84
CA GLU A 81 -0.12 10.33 -3.61
C GLU A 81 1.16 9.62 -3.20
N TYR A 82 1.15 8.28 -3.20
CA TYR A 82 2.27 7.45 -2.81
C TYR A 82 2.60 6.44 -3.90
N ILE A 83 3.89 6.22 -4.15
CA ILE A 83 4.39 5.03 -4.84
C ILE A 83 5.32 4.31 -3.88
N THR A 84 4.99 3.08 -3.58
CA THR A 84 5.70 2.22 -2.65
C THR A 84 6.17 0.96 -3.37
N PHE A 85 7.43 0.58 -3.19
CA PHE A 85 7.99 -0.66 -3.71
C PHE A 85 8.77 -1.40 -2.61
N HIS A 86 9.07 -2.66 -2.85
CA HIS A 86 9.68 -3.52 -1.83
C HIS A 86 11.17 -3.28 -1.64
N VAL A 87 11.62 -3.29 -0.37
CA VAL A 87 13.05 -3.21 -0.01
C VAL A 87 13.83 -4.44 -0.46
N GLU A 88 13.17 -5.56 -0.72
CA GLU A 88 13.74 -6.85 -1.10
C GLU A 88 14.09 -6.98 -2.59
N ILE A 89 13.97 -5.92 -3.38
CA ILE A 89 14.35 -5.93 -4.79
C ILE A 89 15.88 -5.95 -4.96
N ASP A 90 16.36 -6.57 -6.02
CA ASP A 90 17.77 -6.53 -6.43
C ASP A 90 18.03 -5.36 -7.41
N LYS A 91 17.80 -4.12 -6.93
CA LYS A 91 17.96 -2.87 -7.69
C LYS A 91 18.47 -1.76 -6.78
N ASP A 92 18.92 -0.67 -7.39
CA ASP A 92 19.30 0.55 -6.68
C ASP A 92 18.06 1.23 -6.08
N ILE A 93 17.84 1.00 -4.78
CA ILE A 93 16.68 1.50 -4.04
C ILE A 93 16.71 3.04 -3.98
N GLU A 94 17.86 3.66 -3.73
CA GLU A 94 17.97 5.12 -3.65
C GLU A 94 17.61 5.78 -4.98
N LYS A 95 18.05 5.20 -6.09
CA LYS A 95 17.70 5.67 -7.43
C LYS A 95 16.20 5.59 -7.68
N CYS A 96 15.53 4.50 -7.27
CA CYS A 96 14.09 4.36 -7.40
C CYS A 96 13.34 5.38 -6.52
N LEU A 97 13.77 5.59 -5.27
CA LEU A 97 13.17 6.59 -4.36
C LEU A 97 13.31 8.00 -4.93
N LYS A 98 14.50 8.35 -5.44
CA LYS A 98 14.74 9.64 -6.10
C LYS A 98 13.85 9.82 -7.32
N LEU A 99 13.72 8.80 -8.16
CA LEU A 99 12.87 8.83 -9.35
C LEU A 99 11.40 9.13 -8.97
N ILE A 100 10.86 8.53 -7.89
CA ILE A 100 9.52 8.85 -7.40
C ILE A 100 9.42 10.32 -7.01
N LYS A 101 10.39 10.83 -6.24
CA LYS A 101 10.41 12.23 -5.78
C LYS A 101 10.58 13.24 -6.91
N ASP A 102 11.28 12.88 -7.99
CA ASP A 102 11.42 13.73 -9.18
C ASP A 102 10.06 13.98 -9.87
N TYR A 103 9.07 13.08 -9.67
CA TYR A 103 7.66 13.29 -10.06
C TYR A 103 6.83 14.05 -9.01
N SER A 104 7.44 14.56 -7.92
CA SER A 104 6.74 15.22 -6.81
C SER A 104 5.72 14.31 -6.11
N ILE A 105 5.98 13.01 -6.09
CA ILE A 105 5.16 11.99 -5.42
C ILE A 105 5.88 11.53 -4.15
N LYS A 106 5.13 11.18 -3.12
CA LYS A 106 5.67 10.62 -1.89
C LYS A 106 6.19 9.21 -2.12
N ALA A 107 7.44 8.98 -1.71
CA ALA A 107 8.13 7.71 -1.89
C ALA A 107 7.96 6.80 -0.67
N GLY A 108 7.60 5.53 -0.90
CA GLY A 108 7.47 4.52 0.15
C GLY A 108 8.33 3.30 -0.08
N LEU A 109 8.67 2.60 1.01
CA LEU A 109 9.24 1.25 0.98
C LEU A 109 8.29 0.27 1.67
N ALA A 110 8.01 -0.83 0.99
CA ALA A 110 7.32 -1.98 1.55
C ALA A 110 8.32 -2.98 2.12
N ILE A 111 7.92 -3.68 3.17
CA ILE A 111 8.73 -4.72 3.83
C ILE A 111 7.90 -5.97 4.08
N LYS A 112 8.41 -7.13 3.65
CA LYS A 112 7.78 -8.44 3.86
C LYS A 112 7.78 -8.86 5.33
N PRO A 113 6.92 -9.79 5.75
CA PRO A 113 6.79 -10.18 7.15
C PRO A 113 8.10 -10.65 7.79
N ASN A 114 8.96 -11.34 7.03
CA ASN A 114 10.19 -11.97 7.54
C ASN A 114 11.47 -11.15 7.26
N THR A 115 11.40 -10.04 6.54
CA THR A 115 12.57 -9.21 6.23
C THR A 115 13.00 -8.42 7.47
N PRO A 116 14.30 -8.36 7.81
CA PRO A 116 14.78 -7.57 8.95
C PRO A 116 14.40 -6.09 8.85
N ILE A 117 13.89 -5.51 9.93
CA ILE A 117 13.52 -4.09 9.99
C ILE A 117 14.74 -3.18 9.76
N SER A 118 15.94 -3.66 10.13
CA SER A 118 17.21 -2.97 9.90
C SER A 118 17.46 -2.62 8.44
N ASP A 119 16.88 -3.37 7.50
CA ASP A 119 17.07 -3.15 6.07
C ASP A 119 16.42 -1.83 5.59
N LEU A 120 15.53 -1.25 6.39
CA LEU A 120 14.93 0.06 6.15
C LEU A 120 15.84 1.23 6.56
N ILE A 121 16.78 1.02 7.50
CA ILE A 121 17.56 2.08 8.16
C ILE A 121 18.29 2.99 7.15
N PRO A 122 18.99 2.47 6.12
CA PRO A 122 19.70 3.32 5.17
C PRO A 122 18.78 4.28 4.40
N TYR A 123 17.50 3.92 4.27
CA TYR A 123 16.53 4.64 3.41
C TYR A 123 15.59 5.57 4.17
N LEU A 124 15.60 5.56 5.51
CA LEU A 124 14.72 6.41 6.34
C LEU A 124 14.77 7.91 5.98
N PRO A 125 15.92 8.50 5.60
CA PRO A 125 15.96 9.91 5.19
C PRO A 125 15.25 10.20 3.85
N PHE A 126 14.99 9.19 3.04
CA PHE A 126 14.50 9.33 1.67
C PHE A 126 13.03 8.96 1.50
N ILE A 127 12.41 8.35 2.51
CA ILE A 127 11.05 7.82 2.42
C ILE A 127 10.03 8.66 3.17
N ASP A 128 8.80 8.63 2.68
CA ASP A 128 7.64 9.28 3.27
C ASP A 128 6.64 8.25 3.84
N MET A 129 6.82 6.95 3.52
CA MET A 129 5.98 5.86 3.99
C MET A 129 6.77 4.56 4.16
N ILE A 130 6.42 3.78 5.19
CA ILE A 130 6.74 2.35 5.29
C ILE A 130 5.43 1.58 5.17
N LEU A 131 5.33 0.70 4.17
CA LEU A 131 4.24 -0.24 4.01
C LEU A 131 4.62 -1.56 4.68
N VAL A 132 4.00 -1.85 5.81
CA VAL A 132 4.24 -3.07 6.58
C VAL A 132 3.30 -4.15 6.08
N MET A 133 3.87 -5.19 5.46
CA MET A 133 3.10 -6.35 5.07
C MET A 133 2.76 -7.20 6.30
N SER A 134 1.48 -7.36 6.58
CA SER A 134 0.95 -8.28 7.59
C SER A 134 0.43 -9.59 6.98
N VAL A 135 0.74 -9.82 5.71
CA VAL A 135 0.58 -11.07 4.94
C VAL A 135 1.74 -11.20 3.95
N GLU A 136 1.92 -12.37 3.34
CA GLU A 136 2.84 -12.48 2.21
C GLU A 136 2.27 -11.71 1.00
N PRO A 137 3.08 -10.87 0.30
CA PRO A 137 2.60 -10.09 -0.83
C PRO A 137 2.21 -10.97 -2.03
N GLY A 138 1.22 -10.50 -2.81
CA GLY A 138 0.86 -11.09 -4.10
C GLY A 138 -0.51 -11.76 -4.17
N GLU A 139 -1.21 -11.93 -3.05
CA GLU A 139 -2.57 -12.52 -3.02
C GLU A 139 -3.46 -11.76 -2.04
N GLY A 140 -4.68 -11.43 -2.47
CA GLY A 140 -5.67 -10.79 -1.62
C GLY A 140 -6.42 -11.77 -0.73
N GLY A 141 -7.05 -11.26 0.34
CA GLY A 141 -7.97 -12.02 1.20
C GLY A 141 -7.29 -12.98 2.18
N GLN A 142 -6.01 -12.83 2.42
CA GLN A 142 -5.25 -13.58 3.43
C GLN A 142 -5.58 -13.12 4.85
N GLU A 143 -5.35 -13.99 5.84
CA GLU A 143 -5.48 -13.66 7.26
C GLU A 143 -4.26 -12.89 7.76
N PHE A 144 -4.49 -11.94 8.67
CA PHE A 144 -3.45 -11.18 9.35
C PHE A 144 -2.47 -12.11 10.09
N ILE A 145 -1.19 -12.00 9.79
CA ILE A 145 -0.15 -12.86 10.39
C ILE A 145 -0.01 -12.51 11.88
N PRO A 146 -0.08 -13.51 12.80
CA PRO A 146 0.15 -13.29 14.23
C PRO A 146 1.51 -12.63 14.51
N ASN A 147 1.53 -11.73 15.49
CA ASN A 147 2.67 -10.91 15.89
C ASN A 147 3.08 -9.79 14.90
N SER A 148 2.32 -9.54 13.84
CA SER A 148 2.55 -8.36 12.98
C SER A 148 2.42 -7.05 13.78
N GLU A 149 1.60 -7.01 14.84
CA GLU A 149 1.46 -5.87 15.75
C GLU A 149 2.81 -5.48 16.41
N LYS A 150 3.62 -6.47 16.80
CA LYS A 150 4.95 -6.20 17.38
C LYS A 150 5.87 -5.54 16.36
N ARG A 151 5.82 -6.02 15.13
CA ARG A 151 6.60 -5.48 14.02
C ARG A 151 6.22 -4.03 13.70
N ILE A 152 4.93 -3.72 13.70
CA ILE A 152 4.41 -2.35 13.51
C ILE A 152 4.95 -1.44 14.61
N THR A 153 4.88 -1.88 15.88
CA THR A 153 5.40 -1.15 17.05
C THR A 153 6.93 -0.95 16.98
N GLU A 154 7.69 -1.96 16.55
CA GLU A 154 9.14 -1.87 16.38
C GLU A 154 9.51 -0.85 15.28
N ILE A 155 8.77 -0.84 14.16
CA ILE A 155 8.96 0.15 13.09
C ILE A 155 8.61 1.55 13.60
N ARG A 156 7.55 1.74 14.39
CA ARG A 156 7.24 3.03 15.02
C ARG A 156 8.37 3.51 15.93
N LYS A 157 8.95 2.62 16.74
CA LYS A 157 10.12 2.95 17.58
C LYS A 157 11.32 3.35 16.72
N LEU A 158 11.60 2.62 15.65
CA LEU A 158 12.67 2.92 14.71
C LEU A 158 12.49 4.33 14.09
N LEU A 159 11.28 4.66 13.60
CA LEU A 159 11.00 5.99 13.05
C LEU A 159 11.24 7.10 14.09
N ASN A 160 10.84 6.88 15.35
CA ASN A 160 11.06 7.84 16.43
C ASN A 160 12.54 8.01 16.76
N GLU A 161 13.31 6.91 16.82
CA GLU A 161 14.75 6.91 17.09
C GLU A 161 15.53 7.72 16.03
N TYR A 162 15.16 7.56 14.77
CA TYR A 162 15.79 8.26 13.65
C TYR A 162 15.13 9.61 13.31
N ASN A 163 14.17 10.09 14.13
CA ASN A 163 13.40 11.31 13.89
C ASN A 163 12.76 11.37 12.48
N SER A 164 12.43 10.22 11.90
CA SER A 164 11.77 10.13 10.59
C SER A 164 10.31 10.58 10.69
N LYS A 165 9.84 11.27 9.64
CA LYS A 165 8.43 11.70 9.48
C LYS A 165 7.62 10.76 8.60
N ALA A 166 8.21 9.65 8.18
CA ALA A 166 7.50 8.66 7.38
C ALA A 166 6.27 8.13 8.13
N VAL A 167 5.18 7.94 7.40
CA VAL A 167 3.97 7.31 7.93
C VAL A 167 4.07 5.79 7.83
N ILE A 168 3.37 5.08 8.70
CA ILE A 168 3.23 3.62 8.65
C ILE A 168 1.88 3.29 8.04
N ASN A 169 1.88 2.54 6.93
CA ASN A 169 0.71 1.90 6.35
C ASN A 169 0.80 0.39 6.62
N VAL A 170 -0.29 -0.26 6.98
CA VAL A 170 -0.36 -1.71 7.22
C VAL A 170 -1.26 -2.33 6.18
N ASP A 171 -0.73 -3.32 5.45
CA ASP A 171 -1.45 -4.04 4.41
C ASP A 171 -1.44 -5.56 4.64
N GLY A 172 -2.65 -6.12 4.64
CA GLY A 172 -2.87 -7.56 4.74
C GLY A 172 -3.77 -7.97 5.90
N GLY A 173 -4.93 -8.53 5.62
CA GLY A 173 -5.86 -9.07 6.61
C GLY A 173 -6.47 -8.05 7.57
N VAL A 174 -6.40 -6.76 7.23
CA VAL A 174 -6.94 -5.67 8.07
C VAL A 174 -8.46 -5.63 7.97
N ASN A 175 -9.11 -5.73 9.13
CA ASN A 175 -10.57 -5.71 9.29
C ASN A 175 -10.92 -5.24 10.70
N ASN A 176 -12.21 -5.24 11.06
CA ASN A 176 -12.69 -4.79 12.37
C ASN A 176 -12.13 -5.58 13.57
N SER A 177 -11.69 -6.83 13.37
CA SER A 177 -11.11 -7.65 14.43
C SER A 177 -9.61 -7.46 14.60
N THR A 178 -8.92 -6.95 13.55
CA THR A 178 -7.45 -6.80 13.54
C THR A 178 -6.98 -5.34 13.58
N LYS A 179 -7.88 -4.38 13.37
CA LYS A 179 -7.51 -2.95 13.37
C LYS A 179 -6.83 -2.49 14.66
N ASP A 180 -7.29 -3.00 15.81
CA ASP A 180 -6.74 -2.62 17.11
C ASP A 180 -5.31 -3.15 17.32
N LEU A 181 -4.89 -4.16 16.56
CA LEU A 181 -3.51 -4.63 16.50
C LEU A 181 -2.59 -3.65 15.73
N CYS A 182 -3.17 -2.75 14.96
CA CYS A 182 -2.45 -1.78 14.12
C CYS A 182 -2.42 -0.37 14.75
N TYR A 183 -2.54 -0.23 16.09
CA TYR A 183 -2.65 1.07 16.77
C TYR A 183 -1.48 2.02 16.54
N ASP A 184 -0.28 1.52 16.21
CA ASP A 184 0.91 2.31 15.87
C ASP A 184 0.97 2.70 14.37
N ALA A 185 -0.01 2.30 13.55
CA ALA A 185 -0.09 2.71 12.15
C ALA A 185 -0.76 4.08 11.97
N ASP A 186 -0.50 4.72 10.84
CA ASP A 186 -1.14 5.97 10.41
C ASP A 186 -2.22 5.71 9.36
N ILE A 187 -2.04 4.66 8.55
CA ILE A 187 -2.91 4.25 7.46
C ILE A 187 -3.19 2.74 7.57
N LEU A 188 -4.41 2.34 7.31
CA LEU A 188 -4.82 0.95 7.21
C LEU A 188 -5.25 0.65 5.78
N THR A 189 -4.59 -0.31 5.13
CA THR A 189 -5.01 -0.83 3.83
C THR A 189 -5.92 -2.04 4.05
N SER A 190 -7.13 -1.96 3.53
CA SER A 190 -8.12 -3.04 3.62
C SER A 190 -8.83 -3.23 2.29
N GLY A 191 -8.92 -4.45 1.81
CA GLY A 191 -9.58 -4.79 0.55
C GLY A 191 -10.88 -5.56 0.80
N SER A 192 -10.78 -6.87 0.87
CA SER A 192 -11.94 -7.78 0.91
C SER A 192 -12.94 -7.48 2.02
N TYR A 193 -12.52 -6.97 3.16
CA TYR A 193 -13.41 -6.59 4.26
C TYR A 193 -14.37 -5.46 3.87
N ILE A 194 -13.88 -4.48 3.10
CA ILE A 194 -14.67 -3.33 2.66
C ILE A 194 -15.48 -3.68 1.42
N VAL A 195 -14.83 -4.17 0.37
CA VAL A 195 -15.47 -4.36 -0.94
C VAL A 195 -16.45 -5.54 -1.02
N LYS A 196 -16.42 -6.46 -0.05
CA LYS A 196 -17.43 -7.52 0.10
C LYS A 196 -18.56 -7.14 1.06
N GLY A 197 -18.45 -6.00 1.74
CA GLY A 197 -19.51 -5.47 2.60
C GLY A 197 -20.68 -4.89 1.80
N GLU A 198 -21.84 -4.81 2.42
CA GLU A 198 -23.04 -4.19 1.81
C GLU A 198 -22.90 -2.66 1.77
N ASP A 199 -22.36 -2.06 2.82
CA ASP A 199 -22.12 -0.62 2.95
C ASP A 199 -20.61 -0.34 3.11
N PHE A 200 -20.00 0.23 2.06
CA PHE A 200 -18.57 0.56 2.06
C PHE A 200 -18.22 1.66 3.06
N GLN A 201 -19.10 2.66 3.22
CA GLN A 201 -18.87 3.75 4.17
C GLN A 201 -18.90 3.24 5.62
N GLU A 202 -19.84 2.36 5.97
CA GLU A 202 -19.89 1.74 7.30
C GLU A 202 -18.59 0.97 7.59
N LYS A 203 -18.12 0.17 6.62
CA LYS A 203 -16.87 -0.60 6.77
C LYS A 203 -15.64 0.30 6.91
N ILE A 204 -15.54 1.38 6.14
CA ILE A 204 -14.46 2.36 6.26
C ILE A 204 -14.51 3.03 7.64
N THR A 205 -15.68 3.48 8.07
CA THR A 205 -15.86 4.11 9.40
C THR A 205 -15.46 3.17 10.53
N SER A 206 -15.76 1.87 10.39
CA SER A 206 -15.42 0.87 11.42
C SER A 206 -13.92 0.66 11.61
N LEU A 207 -13.08 1.07 10.66
CA LEU A 207 -11.60 0.98 10.71
C LEU A 207 -10.93 2.23 11.29
N ARG A 208 -11.66 3.28 11.53
CA ARG A 208 -11.14 4.56 12.10
C ARG A 208 -11.26 4.61 13.65
#